data_287520d0760c75ef6fadff3d5b860284
#
_entry.id   287520d0760c75ef6fadff3d5b860284
#
_cell.length_a   1.000
_cell.length_b   1.000
_cell.length_c   1.000
_cell.angle_alpha   90.00
_cell.angle_beta   90.00
_cell.angle_gamma   90.00
#
_symmetry.space_group_name_H-M   'P 1'
#
loop_
_entity.id
_entity.type
_entity.pdbx_description
1 polymer ?
#
loop_
_entity_poly.entity_id
_entity_poly.type
_entity_poly.pdbx_seq_one_letter_code
_entity_poly.pdbx_strand_id
1 'polypeptide(L)'
;FNNLPTTAPLAPITARVRPEAQRGRFAVRRAVAALGYQETINFSFVEAHWEQDLAGNANPIKLLNPIASQMSMMRSSLLGSLLQVLKFNLDRKAPRVRVFELGRVYLRDDSVATTDSTVRGVHQPMRVAGLAWGDADESRWDGKSERIDFYDVKGDVEALLAPLVPSFEAAEHPALHPGRSARVLVDGKAVGFVGELHPRWRQKWDFAQAPVLFELDLDAVTARPVPVAQSVPKHQAVERDIAVVVAEAVTHDALMQTIRAATAAQGLLRDAMLFDIYRPQPLRDGAVAAPGALAQGEKSMAVRLSFQSDSTTLTDEQVEPAVRAIVEQLGAKLGGRLRG
;
A
#
# COMPACT_ATOMS: atom_id res chain seq x y z
N PHE A 1 37.44 24.51 25.76
CA PHE A 1 37.08 23.25 26.43
C PHE A 1 37.18 23.42 27.97
N ASN A 2 38.12 24.16 28.52
CA ASN A 2 38.34 24.27 29.96
C ASN A 2 37.18 24.97 30.78
N ASN A 3 36.26 25.65 30.04
CA ASN A 3 35.10 26.36 30.67
C ASN A 3 33.79 25.61 30.44
N LEU A 4 33.81 24.39 29.88
CA LEU A 4 32.61 23.59 29.74
C LEU A 4 32.20 23.00 31.10
N PRO A 5 30.94 23.15 31.53
CA PRO A 5 30.49 22.56 32.76
C PRO A 5 30.55 21.04 32.69
N THR A 6 31.14 20.42 33.69
CA THR A 6 31.23 18.96 33.81
C THR A 6 30.04 18.35 34.56
N THR A 7 29.18 19.20 35.12
CA THR A 7 27.97 18.77 35.85
C THR A 7 26.89 18.38 34.84
N ALA A 8 26.33 17.20 35.00
CA ALA A 8 25.20 16.76 34.17
C ALA A 8 24.00 17.73 34.35
N PRO A 9 23.35 18.15 33.24
CA PRO A 9 22.17 19.00 33.35
C PRO A 9 21.04 18.24 34.03
N LEU A 10 20.38 18.92 35.01
CA LEU A 10 19.18 18.41 35.64
C LEU A 10 17.97 18.79 34.78
N ALA A 11 17.19 17.79 34.37
CA ALA A 11 15.94 17.98 33.65
C ALA A 11 14.84 17.12 34.27
N PRO A 12 13.59 17.64 34.38
CA PRO A 12 12.48 16.84 34.87
C PRO A 12 12.19 15.71 33.83
N ILE A 13 12.10 14.47 34.31
CA ILE A 13 11.64 13.36 33.54
C ILE A 13 10.12 13.37 33.52
N THR A 14 9.53 13.90 32.46
CA THR A 14 8.08 13.86 32.27
C THR A 14 7.70 12.67 31.43
N ALA A 15 6.87 11.77 31.97
CA ALA A 15 6.28 10.69 31.19
C ALA A 15 5.33 11.28 30.15
N ARG A 16 5.59 10.97 28.87
CA ARG A 16 4.65 11.28 27.78
C ARG A 16 3.71 10.11 27.63
N VAL A 17 2.45 10.31 27.99
CA VAL A 17 1.39 9.32 27.74
C VAL A 17 1.15 9.27 26.23
N ARG A 18 1.27 8.07 25.64
CA ARG A 18 0.88 7.84 24.25
C ARG A 18 -0.58 7.47 24.23
N PRO A 19 -1.42 8.10 23.38
CA PRO A 19 -2.80 7.68 23.18
C PRO A 19 -2.87 6.25 22.67
N GLU A 20 -3.86 5.47 23.08
CA GLU A 20 -4.10 4.12 22.56
C GLU A 20 -4.40 4.11 21.06
N ALA A 21 -4.96 5.22 20.57
CA ALA A 21 -5.22 5.44 19.14
C ALA A 21 -3.97 5.65 18.27
N GLN A 22 -2.76 5.50 18.85
CA GLN A 22 -1.50 5.65 18.12
C GLN A 22 -0.50 4.58 18.50
N ARG A 23 0.14 3.98 17.48
CA ARG A 23 1.35 3.18 17.67
C ARG A 23 2.61 4.04 17.50
N GLY A 24 3.70 3.65 18.17
CA GLY A 24 4.94 4.39 18.07
C GLY A 24 5.74 4.10 16.80
N ARG A 25 6.65 4.99 16.46
CA ARG A 25 7.59 4.84 15.32
C ARG A 25 8.40 3.54 15.38
N PHE A 26 8.82 3.10 16.57
CA PHE A 26 9.50 1.81 16.73
C PHE A 26 8.60 0.62 16.43
N ALA A 27 7.31 0.71 16.71
CA ALA A 27 6.36 -0.34 16.32
C ALA A 27 6.19 -0.38 14.80
N VAL A 28 6.17 0.77 14.12
CA VAL A 28 6.16 0.83 12.65
C VAL A 28 7.44 0.21 12.07
N ARG A 29 8.63 0.58 12.58
CA ARG A 29 9.90 -0.04 12.14
C ARG A 29 9.88 -1.55 12.24
N ARG A 30 9.45 -2.07 13.40
CA ARG A 30 9.34 -3.53 13.59
C ARG A 30 8.33 -4.18 12.64
N ALA A 31 7.21 -3.51 12.35
CA ALA A 31 6.23 -4.00 11.40
C ALA A 31 6.81 -4.08 9.99
N VAL A 32 7.47 -3.03 9.51
CA VAL A 32 8.13 -3.04 8.19
C VAL A 32 9.25 -4.09 8.13
N ALA A 33 10.06 -4.21 9.18
CA ALA A 33 11.10 -5.23 9.27
C ALA A 33 10.51 -6.66 9.25
N ALA A 34 9.37 -6.88 9.90
CA ALA A 34 8.67 -8.18 9.89
C ALA A 34 8.12 -8.55 8.49
N LEU A 35 7.88 -7.57 7.62
CA LEU A 35 7.55 -7.77 6.20
C LEU A 35 8.81 -8.05 5.33
N GLY A 36 9.97 -8.21 5.95
CA GLY A 36 11.22 -8.56 5.27
C GLY A 36 12.02 -7.38 4.72
N TYR A 37 11.71 -6.15 5.12
CA TYR A 37 12.48 -4.97 4.74
C TYR A 37 13.58 -4.65 5.74
N GLN A 38 14.70 -4.18 5.25
CA GLN A 38 15.82 -3.68 6.05
C GLN A 38 15.79 -2.15 6.11
N GLU A 39 15.91 -1.57 7.31
CA GLU A 39 15.96 -0.12 7.49
C GLU A 39 17.25 0.46 6.92
N THR A 40 17.12 1.56 6.21
CA THR A 40 18.22 2.39 5.74
C THR A 40 18.06 3.81 6.27
N ILE A 41 19.19 4.50 6.45
CA ILE A 41 19.22 5.90 6.86
C ILE A 41 20.03 6.64 5.78
N ASN A 42 19.37 7.56 5.10
CA ASN A 42 19.96 8.31 4.02
C ASN A 42 20.07 9.80 4.36
N PHE A 43 20.90 10.53 3.63
CA PHE A 43 20.98 11.97 3.76
C PHE A 43 19.66 12.64 3.37
N SER A 44 19.32 13.72 4.07
CA SER A 44 18.18 14.58 3.71
C SER A 44 18.48 15.51 2.54
N PHE A 45 19.68 15.43 1.98
CA PHE A 45 20.15 16.25 0.86
C PHE A 45 20.24 15.39 -0.39
N VAL A 46 19.69 15.89 -1.49
CA VAL A 46 19.54 15.15 -2.75
C VAL A 46 19.96 16.01 -3.94
N GLU A 47 20.09 15.38 -5.09
CA GLU A 47 20.32 16.04 -6.34
C GLU A 47 19.12 16.85 -6.81
N ALA A 48 19.38 18.01 -7.41
CA ALA A 48 18.32 18.92 -7.84
C ALA A 48 17.32 18.26 -8.80
N HIS A 49 17.79 17.42 -9.72
CA HIS A 49 16.93 16.79 -10.70
C HIS A 49 16.00 15.73 -10.08
N TRP A 50 16.33 15.12 -8.91
CA TRP A 50 15.42 14.16 -8.25
C TRP A 50 14.15 14.83 -7.74
N GLU A 51 14.23 16.09 -7.31
CA GLU A 51 13.08 16.83 -6.84
C GLU A 51 12.03 16.99 -7.94
N GLN A 52 12.45 17.33 -9.15
CA GLN A 52 11.55 17.44 -10.29
C GLN A 52 11.17 16.06 -10.84
N ASP A 53 12.14 15.20 -11.07
CA ASP A 53 12.02 13.96 -11.83
C ASP A 53 11.28 12.87 -11.03
N LEU A 54 11.57 12.74 -9.74
CA LEU A 54 11.04 11.66 -8.90
C LEU A 54 10.00 12.14 -7.91
N ALA A 55 10.18 13.32 -7.31
CA ALA A 55 9.23 13.85 -6.34
C ALA A 55 8.14 14.73 -6.97
N GLY A 56 8.31 15.21 -8.20
CA GLY A 56 7.39 16.14 -8.84
C GLY A 56 7.33 17.52 -8.19
N ASN A 57 8.38 17.87 -7.43
CA ASN A 57 8.46 19.12 -6.70
C ASN A 57 9.06 20.22 -7.57
N ALA A 58 8.23 21.14 -8.03
CA ALA A 58 8.65 22.27 -8.86
C ALA A 58 9.32 23.42 -8.06
N ASN A 59 9.21 23.42 -6.71
CA ASN A 59 9.74 24.48 -5.86
C ASN A 59 10.56 23.91 -4.68
N PRO A 60 11.68 23.22 -4.95
CA PRO A 60 12.49 22.59 -3.91
C PRO A 60 13.21 23.62 -3.04
N ILE A 61 13.59 23.20 -1.84
CA ILE A 61 14.38 24.00 -0.91
C ILE A 61 15.85 23.79 -1.22
N LYS A 62 16.52 24.84 -1.73
CA LYS A 62 17.94 24.81 -2.07
C LYS A 62 18.79 25.14 -0.86
N LEU A 63 19.88 24.41 -0.68
CA LEU A 63 20.90 24.68 0.34
C LEU A 63 21.79 25.83 -0.10
N LEU A 64 22.15 26.73 0.84
CA LEU A 64 23.07 27.82 0.56
C LEU A 64 24.52 27.31 0.43
N ASN A 65 24.91 26.38 1.30
CA ASN A 65 26.25 25.80 1.36
C ASN A 65 26.17 24.26 1.31
N PRO A 66 25.93 23.65 0.15
CA PRO A 66 25.87 22.20 0.03
C PRO A 66 27.25 21.57 0.25
N ILE A 67 27.29 20.43 0.92
CA ILE A 67 28.52 19.65 1.14
C ILE A 67 29.14 19.20 -0.19
N ALA A 68 28.29 18.89 -1.17
CA ALA A 68 28.66 18.50 -2.51
C ALA A 68 27.56 18.92 -3.50
N SER A 69 27.90 19.12 -4.77
CA SER A 69 26.96 19.58 -5.80
C SER A 69 25.75 18.66 -5.97
N GLN A 70 25.94 17.36 -5.80
CA GLN A 70 24.89 16.33 -5.82
C GLN A 70 24.02 16.30 -4.54
N MET A 71 24.30 17.11 -3.55
CA MET A 71 23.56 17.23 -2.30
C MET A 71 23.05 18.66 -2.08
N SER A 72 22.48 19.26 -3.13
CA SER A 72 22.18 20.70 -3.16
C SER A 72 20.75 21.05 -2.78
N MET A 73 19.84 20.07 -2.67
CA MET A 73 18.45 20.29 -2.34
C MET A 73 18.02 19.49 -1.11
N MET A 74 17.08 20.04 -0.33
CA MET A 74 16.38 19.28 0.68
C MET A 74 15.38 18.34 0.01
N ARG A 75 15.37 17.06 0.37
CA ARG A 75 14.48 16.06 -0.24
C ARG A 75 13.01 16.31 0.11
N SER A 76 12.13 16.22 -0.86
CA SER A 76 10.67 16.22 -0.67
C SER A 76 10.03 14.83 -0.80
N SER A 77 10.85 13.81 -1.11
CA SER A 77 10.47 12.39 -1.17
C SER A 77 11.65 11.51 -0.74
N LEU A 78 11.36 10.33 -0.20
CA LEU A 78 12.35 9.32 0.17
C LEU A 78 12.72 8.41 -1.02
N LEU A 79 11.95 8.44 -2.12
CA LEU A 79 12.07 7.50 -3.23
C LEU A 79 13.44 7.56 -3.91
N GLY A 80 13.98 8.75 -4.17
CA GLY A 80 15.29 8.92 -4.81
C GLY A 80 16.42 8.28 -4.01
N SER A 81 16.42 8.46 -2.69
CA SER A 81 17.39 7.85 -1.78
C SER A 81 17.31 6.33 -1.78
N LEU A 82 16.10 5.76 -1.78
CA LEU A 82 15.90 4.31 -1.83
C LEU A 82 16.36 3.71 -3.18
N LEU A 83 16.14 4.43 -4.29
CA LEU A 83 16.66 4.03 -5.61
C LEU A 83 18.19 4.00 -5.64
N GLN A 84 18.84 4.96 -4.98
CA GLN A 84 20.30 4.97 -4.84
C GLN A 84 20.80 3.79 -4.01
N VAL A 85 20.11 3.45 -2.92
CA VAL A 85 20.40 2.25 -2.11
C VAL A 85 20.23 0.98 -2.95
N LEU A 86 19.17 0.89 -3.75
CA LEU A 86 18.99 -0.23 -4.67
C LEU A 86 20.19 -0.34 -5.62
N LYS A 87 20.54 0.75 -6.33
CA LYS A 87 21.66 0.76 -7.26
C LYS A 87 22.97 0.30 -6.61
N PHE A 88 23.27 0.83 -5.42
CA PHE A 88 24.45 0.45 -4.64
C PHE A 88 24.51 -1.06 -4.35
N ASN A 89 23.38 -1.69 -4.03
CA ASN A 89 23.30 -3.11 -3.74
C ASN A 89 23.38 -3.96 -5.01
N LEU A 90 22.74 -3.52 -6.11
CA LEU A 90 22.81 -4.22 -7.40
C LEU A 90 24.24 -4.21 -7.99
N ASP A 91 24.96 -3.12 -7.84
CA ASP A 91 26.38 -3.03 -8.26
C ASP A 91 27.27 -4.03 -7.49
N ARG A 92 26.78 -4.51 -6.32
CA ARG A 92 27.39 -5.58 -5.51
C ARG A 92 26.73 -6.95 -5.71
N LYS A 93 25.91 -7.06 -6.76
CA LYS A 93 25.25 -8.32 -7.17
C LYS A 93 24.30 -8.89 -6.11
N ALA A 94 23.66 -8.03 -5.31
CA ALA A 94 22.59 -8.48 -4.43
C ALA A 94 21.45 -9.10 -5.26
N PRO A 95 21.03 -10.33 -4.98
CA PRO A 95 20.02 -11.02 -5.79
C PRO A 95 18.59 -10.52 -5.47
N ARG A 96 18.40 -9.92 -4.30
CA ARG A 96 17.13 -9.43 -3.78
C ARG A 96 17.38 -8.23 -2.88
N VAL A 97 16.56 -7.20 -2.98
CA VAL A 97 16.65 -5.99 -2.16
C VAL A 97 15.25 -5.60 -1.68
N ARG A 98 15.05 -5.55 -0.36
CA ARG A 98 13.90 -4.95 0.29
C ARG A 98 14.41 -3.97 1.35
N VAL A 99 14.22 -2.70 1.12
CA VAL A 99 14.72 -1.63 1.99
C VAL A 99 13.64 -0.60 2.28
N PHE A 100 13.72 0.02 3.45
CA PHE A 100 12.80 1.08 3.85
C PHE A 100 13.51 2.18 4.63
N GLU A 101 12.87 3.33 4.70
CA GLU A 101 13.30 4.46 5.53
C GLU A 101 12.10 5.12 6.21
N LEU A 102 12.26 5.48 7.49
CA LEU A 102 11.42 6.45 8.17
C LEU A 102 12.18 7.78 8.25
N GLY A 103 11.78 8.75 7.46
CA GLY A 103 12.51 10.00 7.34
C GLY A 103 11.63 11.23 7.22
N ARG A 104 12.23 12.39 7.51
CA ARG A 104 11.60 13.68 7.20
C ARG A 104 11.76 14.00 5.73
N VAL A 105 10.73 14.63 5.18
CA VAL A 105 10.78 15.32 3.90
C VAL A 105 10.52 16.81 4.14
N TYR A 106 10.87 17.64 3.18
CA TYR A 106 10.90 19.10 3.37
C TYR A 106 10.16 19.77 2.21
N LEU A 107 9.07 20.42 2.54
CA LEU A 107 8.17 21.09 1.58
C LEU A 107 8.11 22.58 1.87
N ARG A 108 8.05 23.41 0.86
CA ARG A 108 7.73 24.84 1.04
C ARG A 108 6.27 24.99 1.41
N ASP A 109 6.03 25.71 2.50
CA ASP A 109 4.68 26.03 2.98
C ASP A 109 4.72 27.35 3.76
N ASP A 110 4.28 28.42 3.13
CA ASP A 110 4.32 29.76 3.69
C ASP A 110 3.39 29.93 4.91
N SER A 111 2.48 29.00 5.14
CA SER A 111 1.61 29.00 6.32
C SER A 111 2.35 28.59 7.62
N VAL A 112 3.52 27.93 7.49
CA VAL A 112 4.29 27.45 8.64
C VAL A 112 5.05 28.62 9.28
N ALA A 113 4.70 28.93 10.53
CA ALA A 113 5.42 29.91 11.36
C ALA A 113 6.64 29.28 12.05
N THR A 114 7.58 30.13 12.49
CA THR A 114 8.68 29.69 13.35
C THR A 114 8.17 29.39 14.76
N THR A 115 8.51 28.20 15.27
CA THR A 115 8.31 27.78 16.66
C THR A 115 9.56 27.05 17.15
N ASP A 116 9.56 26.53 18.36
CA ASP A 116 10.66 25.70 18.89
C ASP A 116 10.92 24.43 18.07
N SER A 117 9.95 23.99 17.27
CA SER A 117 10.00 22.75 16.47
C SER A 117 9.83 22.95 14.96
N THR A 118 9.52 24.16 14.49
CA THR A 118 9.27 24.47 13.09
C THR A 118 10.11 25.65 12.59
N VAL A 119 10.43 25.64 11.31
CA VAL A 119 11.11 26.72 10.60
C VAL A 119 10.11 27.39 9.67
N ARG A 120 10.08 28.73 9.66
CA ARG A 120 9.15 29.49 8.81
C ARG A 120 9.26 29.08 7.35
N GLY A 121 8.12 28.84 6.74
CA GLY A 121 8.03 28.51 5.32
C GLY A 121 8.45 27.08 4.98
N VAL A 122 8.69 26.21 5.99
CA VAL A 122 9.13 24.82 5.78
C VAL A 122 8.27 23.83 6.54
N HIS A 123 7.46 23.08 5.82
CA HIS A 123 6.74 21.92 6.36
C HIS A 123 7.63 20.69 6.32
N GLN A 124 7.74 19.98 7.46
CA GLN A 124 8.68 18.88 7.66
C GLN A 124 7.97 17.59 8.12
N PRO A 125 7.07 17.02 7.31
CA PRO A 125 6.35 15.80 7.70
C PRO A 125 7.30 14.59 7.74
N MET A 126 6.94 13.63 8.57
CA MET A 126 7.58 12.32 8.56
C MET A 126 6.87 11.40 7.57
N ARG A 127 7.65 10.66 6.81
CA ARG A 127 7.16 9.62 5.92
C ARG A 127 7.82 8.28 6.20
N VAL A 128 7.14 7.22 5.82
CA VAL A 128 7.71 5.89 5.66
C VAL A 128 7.65 5.53 4.19
N ALA A 129 8.79 5.12 3.64
CA ALA A 129 8.86 4.63 2.27
C ALA A 129 9.59 3.31 2.23
N GLY A 130 9.22 2.46 1.28
CA GLY A 130 9.87 1.19 1.03
C GLY A 130 10.07 0.94 -0.45
N LEU A 131 11.04 0.08 -0.74
CA LEU A 131 11.39 -0.37 -2.07
C LEU A 131 11.66 -1.87 -2.02
N ALA A 132 11.08 -2.61 -2.97
CA ALA A 132 11.31 -4.03 -3.14
C ALA A 132 11.71 -4.34 -4.58
N TRP A 133 12.75 -5.19 -4.74
CA TRP A 133 13.29 -5.60 -6.02
C TRP A 133 13.79 -7.05 -5.95
N GLY A 134 13.70 -7.77 -7.06
CA GLY A 134 14.14 -9.16 -7.17
C GLY A 134 12.97 -10.12 -7.00
N ASP A 135 13.20 -11.21 -6.30
CA ASP A 135 12.19 -12.23 -6.05
C ASP A 135 11.30 -11.85 -4.86
N ALA A 136 10.04 -12.24 -4.89
CA ALA A 136 9.08 -11.99 -3.83
C ALA A 136 9.51 -12.67 -2.52
N ASP A 137 9.94 -13.91 -2.60
CA ASP A 137 10.46 -14.70 -1.49
C ASP A 137 11.98 -14.93 -1.59
N GLU A 138 12.58 -15.33 -0.49
CA GLU A 138 13.95 -15.86 -0.50
C GLU A 138 13.99 -17.20 -1.24
N SER A 139 15.16 -17.51 -1.83
CA SER A 139 15.34 -18.78 -2.54
C SER A 139 15.06 -19.95 -1.61
N ARG A 140 14.13 -20.82 -2.01
CA ARG A 140 13.68 -22.00 -1.26
C ARG A 140 13.96 -23.27 -2.05
N TRP A 141 14.17 -24.38 -1.34
CA TRP A 141 14.40 -25.69 -1.95
C TRP A 141 13.12 -26.31 -2.54
N ASP A 142 11.95 -25.88 -2.07
CA ASP A 142 10.63 -26.44 -2.37
C ASP A 142 9.91 -25.78 -3.55
N GLY A 143 10.52 -24.77 -4.16
CA GLY A 143 9.89 -24.08 -5.29
C GLY A 143 10.74 -23.00 -5.92
N LYS A 144 10.25 -22.49 -7.05
CA LYS A 144 10.79 -21.28 -7.67
C LYS A 144 10.09 -20.08 -7.06
N SER A 145 10.86 -19.07 -6.69
CA SER A 145 10.32 -17.77 -6.31
C SER A 145 9.85 -17.04 -7.56
N GLU A 146 8.70 -16.37 -7.47
CA GLU A 146 8.23 -15.44 -8.48
C GLU A 146 8.87 -14.07 -8.29
N ARG A 147 8.87 -13.27 -9.36
CA ARG A 147 9.34 -11.88 -9.28
C ARG A 147 8.33 -11.05 -8.51
N ILE A 148 8.85 -10.19 -7.62
CA ILE A 148 8.01 -9.25 -6.89
C ILE A 148 7.23 -8.37 -7.86
N ASP A 149 5.96 -8.17 -7.54
CA ASP A 149 5.06 -7.35 -8.33
C ASP A 149 4.35 -6.25 -7.51
N PHE A 150 3.46 -5.53 -8.16
CA PHE A 150 2.66 -4.47 -7.55
C PHE A 150 1.82 -5.00 -6.37
N TYR A 151 1.24 -6.21 -6.50
CA TYR A 151 0.31 -6.75 -5.50
C TYR A 151 1.01 -7.20 -4.23
N ASP A 152 2.25 -7.68 -4.33
CA ASP A 152 3.07 -8.02 -3.16
C ASP A 152 3.26 -6.78 -2.26
N VAL A 153 3.72 -5.67 -2.85
CA VAL A 153 3.99 -4.44 -2.10
C VAL A 153 2.69 -3.74 -1.68
N LYS A 154 1.62 -3.87 -2.48
CA LYS A 154 0.27 -3.44 -2.06
C LYS A 154 -0.17 -4.17 -0.81
N GLY A 155 0.03 -5.48 -0.72
CA GLY A 155 -0.23 -6.28 0.47
C GLY A 155 0.59 -5.82 1.68
N ASP A 156 1.87 -5.48 1.48
CA ASP A 156 2.71 -4.89 2.53
C ASP A 156 2.15 -3.55 3.04
N VAL A 157 1.65 -2.69 2.14
CA VAL A 157 1.00 -1.41 2.50
C VAL A 157 -0.29 -1.65 3.28
N GLU A 158 -1.12 -2.61 2.87
CA GLU A 158 -2.33 -3.01 3.60
C GLU A 158 -1.99 -3.51 5.02
N ALA A 159 -0.98 -4.36 5.15
CA ALA A 159 -0.50 -4.85 6.44
C ALA A 159 0.05 -3.73 7.35
N LEU A 160 0.72 -2.73 6.76
CA LEU A 160 1.21 -1.57 7.49
C LEU A 160 0.10 -0.65 8.00
N LEU A 161 -0.98 -0.52 7.26
CA LEU A 161 -2.12 0.32 7.63
C LEU A 161 -3.11 -0.40 8.55
N ALA A 162 -3.06 -1.73 8.64
CA ALA A 162 -3.95 -2.51 9.51
C ALA A 162 -3.96 -1.98 10.96
N PRO A 163 -5.14 -1.93 11.61
CA PRO A 163 -6.44 -2.47 11.19
C PRO A 163 -7.29 -1.50 10.31
N LEU A 164 -6.74 -0.36 9.89
CA LEU A 164 -7.40 0.49 8.91
C LEU A 164 -7.42 -0.22 7.55
N VAL A 165 -8.50 -0.06 6.81
CA VAL A 165 -8.67 -0.66 5.49
C VAL A 165 -8.45 0.42 4.44
N PRO A 166 -7.29 0.44 3.76
CA PRO A 166 -7.04 1.41 2.70
C PRO A 166 -7.83 1.09 1.44
N SER A 167 -8.17 2.12 0.68
CA SER A 167 -8.61 2.01 -0.72
C SER A 167 -7.48 2.47 -1.65
N PHE A 168 -7.52 1.99 -2.90
CA PHE A 168 -6.50 2.25 -3.90
C PHE A 168 -7.14 2.80 -5.16
N GLU A 169 -6.69 3.96 -5.59
CA GLU A 169 -7.15 4.60 -6.83
C GLU A 169 -5.99 4.72 -7.81
N ALA A 170 -6.22 4.37 -9.08
CA ALA A 170 -5.23 4.61 -10.12
C ALA A 170 -4.82 6.08 -10.13
N ALA A 171 -3.53 6.35 -10.08
CA ALA A 171 -3.02 7.71 -10.01
C ALA A 171 -1.67 7.83 -10.73
N GLU A 172 -1.44 9.00 -11.32
CA GLU A 172 -0.15 9.34 -11.91
C GLU A 172 0.79 9.88 -10.85
N HIS A 173 2.06 9.45 -10.92
CA HIS A 173 3.14 9.95 -10.08
C HIS A 173 4.44 10.00 -10.91
N PRO A 174 5.25 11.07 -10.82
CA PRO A 174 6.44 11.25 -11.68
C PRO A 174 7.43 10.10 -11.64
N ALA A 175 7.59 9.46 -10.47
CA ALA A 175 8.48 8.32 -10.31
C ALA A 175 7.87 6.98 -10.73
N LEU A 176 6.54 6.86 -10.80
CA LEU A 176 5.86 5.57 -10.90
C LEU A 176 5.28 5.32 -12.30
N HIS A 177 5.06 4.05 -12.59
CA HIS A 177 4.50 3.58 -13.85
C HIS A 177 3.02 4.00 -14.00
N PRO A 178 2.61 4.68 -15.09
CA PRO A 178 1.27 5.26 -15.22
C PRO A 178 0.12 4.23 -15.17
N GLY A 179 0.38 2.98 -15.56
CA GLY A 179 -0.63 1.90 -15.51
C GLY A 179 -0.45 0.90 -14.35
N ARG A 180 0.56 1.10 -13.46
CA ARG A 180 0.86 0.21 -12.34
C ARG A 180 1.24 1.01 -11.10
N SER A 181 0.44 2.02 -10.81
CA SER A 181 0.56 2.87 -9.63
C SER A 181 -0.81 3.24 -9.10
N ALA A 182 -0.88 3.42 -7.79
CA ALA A 182 -2.08 3.81 -7.11
C ALA A 182 -1.79 4.82 -6.01
N ARG A 183 -2.74 5.73 -5.81
CA ARG A 183 -2.86 6.53 -4.60
C ARG A 183 -3.47 5.67 -3.52
N VAL A 184 -2.90 5.74 -2.32
CA VAL A 184 -3.40 5.05 -1.13
C VAL A 184 -4.27 6.01 -0.34
N LEU A 185 -5.50 5.61 -0.03
CA LEU A 185 -6.43 6.42 0.74
C LEU A 185 -6.86 5.67 2.00
N VAL A 186 -7.04 6.42 3.08
CA VAL A 186 -7.66 5.96 4.34
C VAL A 186 -8.78 6.92 4.67
N ASP A 187 -9.99 6.42 4.86
CA ASP A 187 -11.19 7.23 5.09
C ASP A 187 -11.37 8.36 4.06
N GLY A 188 -11.08 8.05 2.79
CA GLY A 188 -11.18 8.99 1.67
C GLY A 188 -10.07 10.05 1.60
N LYS A 189 -9.09 10.03 2.52
CA LYS A 189 -7.93 10.94 2.51
C LYS A 189 -6.73 10.26 1.89
N ALA A 190 -6.07 10.92 0.94
CA ALA A 190 -4.83 10.44 0.38
C ALA A 190 -3.72 10.45 1.45
N VAL A 191 -3.08 9.30 1.64
CA VAL A 191 -2.01 9.09 2.62
C VAL A 191 -0.69 8.66 2.00
N GLY A 192 -0.64 8.49 0.68
CA GLY A 192 0.57 8.15 -0.04
C GLY A 192 0.34 7.48 -1.38
N PHE A 193 1.37 6.79 -1.86
CA PHE A 193 1.39 6.10 -3.15
C PHE A 193 2.07 4.75 -3.05
N VAL A 194 1.70 3.83 -3.95
CA VAL A 194 2.38 2.56 -4.22
C VAL A 194 2.43 2.33 -5.72
N GLY A 195 3.52 1.79 -6.24
CA GLY A 195 3.62 1.49 -7.68
C GLY A 195 4.98 0.98 -8.13
N GLU A 196 5.03 0.45 -9.35
CA GLU A 196 6.27 0.12 -10.01
C GLU A 196 7.01 1.40 -10.45
N LEU A 197 8.34 1.34 -10.49
CA LEU A 197 9.14 2.43 -11.03
C LEU A 197 8.81 2.68 -12.49
N HIS A 198 8.68 3.95 -12.87
CA HIS A 198 8.40 4.35 -14.25
C HIS A 198 9.45 3.80 -15.23
N PRO A 199 9.07 3.27 -16.41
CA PRO A 199 10.00 2.67 -17.37
C PRO A 199 11.19 3.58 -17.76
N ARG A 200 10.96 4.90 -17.89
CA ARG A 200 12.04 5.87 -18.17
C ARG A 200 13.12 5.90 -17.09
N TRP A 201 12.72 5.80 -15.82
CA TRP A 201 13.67 5.78 -14.71
C TRP A 201 14.34 4.42 -14.57
N ARG A 202 13.62 3.32 -14.78
CA ARG A 202 14.20 1.99 -14.86
C ARG A 202 15.33 1.96 -15.88
N GLN A 203 15.14 2.54 -17.06
CA GLN A 203 16.16 2.63 -18.11
C GLN A 203 17.31 3.56 -17.70
N LYS A 204 17.02 4.77 -17.18
CA LYS A 204 18.04 5.73 -16.74
C LYS A 204 18.95 5.18 -15.65
N TRP A 205 18.40 4.37 -14.73
CA TRP A 205 19.15 3.74 -13.64
C TRP A 205 19.74 2.38 -14.01
N ASP A 206 19.49 1.89 -15.21
CA ASP A 206 19.94 0.58 -15.72
C ASP A 206 19.49 -0.59 -14.82
N PHE A 207 18.24 -0.59 -14.42
CA PHE A 207 17.66 -1.70 -13.66
C PHE A 207 17.08 -2.77 -14.59
N ALA A 208 17.53 -4.02 -14.44
CA ALA A 208 17.03 -5.16 -15.20
C ALA A 208 15.52 -5.40 -14.97
N GLN A 209 15.03 -5.15 -13.76
CA GLN A 209 13.64 -5.24 -13.34
C GLN A 209 13.22 -3.92 -12.70
N ALA A 210 11.97 -3.50 -12.91
CA ALA A 210 11.42 -2.36 -12.20
C ALA A 210 11.24 -2.71 -10.71
N PRO A 211 11.79 -1.92 -9.76
CA PRO A 211 11.42 -2.05 -8.36
C PRO A 211 9.98 -1.58 -8.14
N VAL A 212 9.34 -2.11 -7.11
CA VAL A 212 8.07 -1.60 -6.60
C VAL A 212 8.33 -0.77 -5.35
N LEU A 213 7.73 0.40 -5.29
CA LEU A 213 7.95 1.38 -4.24
C LEU A 213 6.63 1.81 -3.60
N PHE A 214 6.72 2.21 -2.33
CA PHE A 214 5.65 2.94 -1.67
C PHE A 214 6.22 4.10 -0.85
N GLU A 215 5.42 5.14 -0.67
CA GLU A 215 5.70 6.24 0.26
C GLU A 215 4.39 6.67 0.91
N LEU A 216 4.33 6.65 2.25
CA LEU A 216 3.15 6.93 3.05
C LEU A 216 3.43 7.99 4.11
N ASP A 217 2.44 8.80 4.43
CA ASP A 217 2.49 9.69 5.58
C ASP A 217 2.54 8.90 6.87
N LEU A 218 3.56 9.15 7.69
CA LEU A 218 3.79 8.37 8.91
C LEU A 218 2.64 8.51 9.93
N ASP A 219 1.98 9.68 9.97
CA ASP A 219 0.87 9.91 10.89
C ASP A 219 -0.30 8.98 10.57
N ALA A 220 -0.61 8.75 9.30
CA ALA A 220 -1.62 7.78 8.87
C ALA A 220 -1.24 6.34 9.27
N VAL A 221 0.05 5.98 9.09
CA VAL A 221 0.54 4.65 9.46
C VAL A 221 0.56 4.44 10.97
N THR A 222 0.75 5.49 11.76
CA THR A 222 0.73 5.39 13.23
C THR A 222 -0.67 5.42 13.83
N ALA A 223 -1.64 5.98 13.14
CA ALA A 223 -3.03 6.02 13.57
C ALA A 223 -3.64 4.60 13.60
N ARG A 224 -4.46 4.33 14.57
CA ARG A 224 -5.24 3.09 14.66
C ARG A 224 -6.48 3.32 15.53
N PRO A 225 -7.61 2.67 15.22
CA PRO A 225 -8.75 2.70 16.13
C PRO A 225 -8.38 2.02 17.46
N VAL A 226 -8.99 2.49 18.52
CA VAL A 226 -8.90 1.80 19.82
C VAL A 226 -9.66 0.48 19.72
N PRO A 227 -9.03 -0.68 20.03
CA PRO A 227 -9.69 -1.95 19.95
C PRO A 227 -10.92 -2.00 20.84
N VAL A 228 -12.05 -2.42 20.29
CA VAL A 228 -13.31 -2.66 21.01
C VAL A 228 -13.54 -4.16 21.10
N ALA A 229 -13.72 -4.66 22.31
CA ALA A 229 -14.01 -6.07 22.52
C ALA A 229 -15.34 -6.46 21.84
N GLN A 230 -15.30 -7.54 21.09
CA GLN A 230 -16.49 -8.15 20.48
C GLN A 230 -16.68 -9.54 21.05
N SER A 231 -17.95 -9.96 21.16
CA SER A 231 -18.26 -11.33 21.59
C SER A 231 -17.77 -12.32 20.53
N VAL A 232 -17.16 -13.41 20.97
CA VAL A 232 -16.79 -14.52 20.07
C VAL A 232 -18.07 -15.24 19.64
N PRO A 233 -18.31 -15.40 18.33
CA PRO A 233 -19.48 -16.11 17.83
C PRO A 233 -19.46 -17.57 18.32
N LYS A 234 -20.61 -18.06 18.80
CA LYS A 234 -20.79 -19.42 19.30
C LYS A 234 -21.24 -20.40 18.21
N HIS A 235 -21.74 -19.90 17.11
CA HIS A 235 -22.31 -20.68 16.01
C HIS A 235 -21.34 -20.74 14.84
N GLN A 236 -21.36 -21.85 14.11
CA GLN A 236 -20.50 -22.03 12.95
C GLN A 236 -20.89 -21.10 11.80
N ALA A 237 -19.90 -20.64 11.04
CA ALA A 237 -20.13 -19.92 9.81
C ALA A 237 -20.58 -20.86 8.68
N VAL A 238 -21.40 -20.34 7.78
CA VAL A 238 -21.83 -21.00 6.54
C VAL A 238 -21.11 -20.32 5.38
N GLU A 239 -20.39 -21.08 4.58
CA GLU A 239 -19.67 -20.56 3.42
C GLU A 239 -20.46 -20.81 2.12
N ARG A 240 -20.39 -19.83 1.19
CA ARG A 240 -20.92 -19.92 -0.16
C ARG A 240 -19.91 -19.33 -1.14
N ASP A 241 -19.62 -20.09 -2.17
CA ASP A 241 -18.77 -19.63 -3.26
C ASP A 241 -19.65 -19.18 -4.43
N ILE A 242 -19.38 -17.99 -4.95
CA ILE A 242 -20.01 -17.47 -6.16
C ILE A 242 -18.93 -17.11 -7.19
N ALA A 243 -19.17 -17.42 -8.44
CA ALA A 243 -18.33 -16.99 -9.56
C ALA A 243 -19.12 -15.97 -10.40
N VAL A 244 -18.64 -14.75 -10.48
CA VAL A 244 -19.32 -13.65 -11.15
C VAL A 244 -18.53 -13.20 -12.35
N VAL A 245 -19.15 -13.22 -13.52
CA VAL A 245 -18.59 -12.69 -14.76
C VAL A 245 -18.89 -11.21 -14.85
N VAL A 246 -17.85 -10.41 -15.01
CA VAL A 246 -17.91 -8.95 -15.10
C VAL A 246 -17.00 -8.45 -16.22
N ALA A 247 -17.18 -7.21 -16.65
CA ALA A 247 -16.26 -6.55 -17.56
C ALA A 247 -14.85 -6.44 -16.94
N GLU A 248 -13.80 -6.50 -17.77
CA GLU A 248 -12.39 -6.42 -17.30
C GLU A 248 -12.12 -5.16 -16.48
N ALA A 249 -12.79 -4.06 -16.78
CA ALA A 249 -12.64 -2.78 -16.06
C ALA A 249 -13.18 -2.79 -14.62
N VAL A 250 -14.02 -3.77 -14.23
CA VAL A 250 -14.56 -3.87 -12.88
C VAL A 250 -13.42 -4.21 -11.91
N THR A 251 -13.19 -3.34 -10.93
CA THR A 251 -12.13 -3.54 -9.93
C THR A 251 -12.58 -4.49 -8.82
N HIS A 252 -11.61 -5.11 -8.14
CA HIS A 252 -11.86 -5.88 -6.92
C HIS A 252 -12.61 -5.05 -5.88
N ASP A 253 -12.21 -3.79 -5.68
CA ASP A 253 -12.82 -2.91 -4.69
C ASP A 253 -14.31 -2.64 -4.99
N ALA A 254 -14.65 -2.34 -6.25
CA ALA A 254 -16.04 -2.16 -6.67
C ALA A 254 -16.91 -3.41 -6.44
N LEU A 255 -16.35 -4.60 -6.70
CA LEU A 255 -17.00 -5.88 -6.43
C LEU A 255 -17.28 -6.05 -4.93
N MET A 256 -16.24 -5.90 -4.09
CA MET A 256 -16.33 -6.08 -2.64
C MET A 256 -17.24 -5.06 -1.96
N GLN A 257 -17.19 -3.80 -2.37
CA GLN A 257 -18.10 -2.76 -1.89
C GLN A 257 -19.55 -3.08 -2.23
N THR A 258 -19.82 -3.57 -3.43
CA THR A 258 -21.16 -3.95 -3.86
C THR A 258 -21.70 -5.13 -3.04
N ILE A 259 -20.86 -6.15 -2.79
CA ILE A 259 -21.21 -7.32 -1.96
C ILE A 259 -21.55 -6.88 -0.53
N ARG A 260 -20.69 -6.08 0.10
CA ARG A 260 -20.90 -5.61 1.48
C ARG A 260 -22.14 -4.72 1.60
N ALA A 261 -22.37 -3.83 0.62
CA ALA A 261 -23.53 -2.97 0.60
C ALA A 261 -24.83 -3.74 0.44
N ALA A 262 -24.84 -4.82 -0.35
CA ALA A 262 -26.04 -5.66 -0.57
C ALA A 262 -26.54 -6.37 0.69
N THR A 263 -25.65 -6.62 1.65
CA THR A 263 -25.94 -7.39 2.87
C THR A 263 -25.90 -6.56 4.15
N ALA A 264 -25.60 -5.26 4.05
CA ALA A 264 -25.42 -4.37 5.21
C ALA A 264 -26.64 -4.35 6.15
N ALA A 265 -27.85 -4.38 5.61
CA ALA A 265 -29.09 -4.39 6.40
C ALA A 265 -29.33 -5.70 7.15
N GLN A 266 -28.80 -6.81 6.65
CA GLN A 266 -29.03 -8.14 7.25
C GLN A 266 -28.01 -8.47 8.33
N GLY A 267 -26.77 -7.90 8.25
CA GLY A 267 -25.70 -8.11 9.21
C GLY A 267 -25.15 -9.54 9.31
N LEU A 268 -25.54 -10.42 8.39
CA LEU A 268 -25.16 -11.85 8.42
C LEU A 268 -23.81 -12.10 7.72
N LEU A 269 -23.42 -11.29 6.73
CA LEU A 269 -22.14 -11.43 6.04
C LEU A 269 -21.01 -10.97 6.97
N ARG A 270 -20.11 -11.88 7.33
CA ARG A 270 -18.93 -11.60 8.16
C ARG A 270 -17.71 -11.32 7.33
N ASP A 271 -17.52 -12.07 6.23
CA ASP A 271 -16.38 -11.92 5.36
C ASP A 271 -16.72 -12.22 3.91
N ALA A 272 -15.98 -11.61 2.99
CA ALA A 272 -16.03 -11.88 1.57
C ALA A 272 -14.60 -11.87 1.02
N MET A 273 -14.16 -12.96 0.42
CA MET A 273 -12.79 -13.14 -0.06
C MET A 273 -12.77 -13.54 -1.52
N LEU A 274 -12.09 -12.76 -2.36
CA LEU A 274 -11.76 -13.16 -3.71
C LEU A 274 -10.65 -14.21 -3.66
N PHE A 275 -10.87 -15.38 -4.25
CA PHE A 275 -9.87 -16.46 -4.25
C PHE A 275 -9.42 -16.90 -5.64
N ASP A 276 -10.14 -16.50 -6.72
CA ASP A 276 -9.73 -16.81 -8.08
C ASP A 276 -10.21 -15.75 -9.07
N ILE A 277 -9.40 -15.49 -10.10
CA ILE A 277 -9.74 -14.65 -11.25
C ILE A 277 -9.41 -15.40 -12.52
N TYR A 278 -10.45 -15.82 -13.24
CA TYR A 278 -10.28 -16.44 -14.55
C TYR A 278 -10.46 -15.42 -15.67
N ARG A 279 -9.47 -15.38 -16.58
CA ARG A 279 -9.50 -14.61 -17.84
C ARG A 279 -9.43 -15.57 -19.01
N PRO A 280 -10.31 -15.41 -20.03
CA PRO A 280 -10.21 -16.24 -21.23
C PRO A 280 -8.89 -15.95 -21.95
N GLN A 281 -8.22 -17.00 -22.37
CA GLN A 281 -7.06 -16.82 -23.25
C GLN A 281 -7.54 -16.34 -24.64
N PRO A 282 -6.74 -15.50 -25.32
CA PRO A 282 -7.04 -15.12 -26.70
C PRO A 282 -7.24 -16.38 -27.56
N LEU A 283 -8.33 -16.44 -28.28
CA LEU A 283 -8.58 -17.55 -29.24
C LEU A 283 -7.47 -17.52 -30.28
N ARG A 284 -6.91 -18.70 -30.59
CA ARG A 284 -6.04 -18.85 -31.76
C ARG A 284 -6.86 -18.60 -33.02
N ASP A 285 -6.23 -18.01 -34.05
CA ASP A 285 -6.89 -17.71 -35.31
C ASP A 285 -7.69 -18.94 -35.83
N GLY A 286 -9.00 -18.75 -36.04
CA GLY A 286 -9.91 -19.78 -36.49
C GLY A 286 -10.58 -20.65 -35.44
N ALA A 287 -10.32 -20.44 -34.13
CA ALA A 287 -10.99 -21.20 -33.08
C ALA A 287 -12.34 -20.56 -32.71
N VAL A 288 -13.39 -21.39 -32.61
CA VAL A 288 -14.71 -20.97 -32.12
C VAL A 288 -14.74 -21.09 -30.60
N ALA A 289 -15.25 -20.07 -29.93
CA ALA A 289 -15.43 -20.10 -28.47
C ALA A 289 -16.39 -21.24 -28.10
N ALA A 290 -16.05 -22.00 -27.04
CA ALA A 290 -16.93 -23.03 -26.52
C ALA A 290 -18.24 -22.40 -25.98
N PRO A 291 -19.39 -23.10 -26.04
CA PRO A 291 -20.61 -22.62 -25.42
C PRO A 291 -20.39 -22.31 -23.94
N GLY A 292 -20.78 -21.12 -23.49
CA GLY A 292 -20.56 -20.67 -22.12
C GLY A 292 -19.17 -20.07 -21.83
N ALA A 293 -18.27 -19.96 -22.82
CA ALA A 293 -17.00 -19.25 -22.66
C ALA A 293 -17.24 -17.76 -22.42
N LEU A 294 -16.35 -17.13 -21.62
CA LEU A 294 -16.37 -15.70 -21.41
C LEU A 294 -16.05 -14.96 -22.70
N ALA A 295 -16.72 -13.83 -22.92
CA ALA A 295 -16.43 -12.96 -24.03
C ALA A 295 -15.06 -12.28 -23.85
N GLN A 296 -14.46 -11.84 -24.95
CA GLN A 296 -13.25 -11.01 -24.89
C GLN A 296 -13.58 -9.69 -24.16
N GLY A 297 -12.75 -9.31 -23.18
CA GLY A 297 -12.99 -8.15 -22.33
C GLY A 297 -13.83 -8.45 -21.07
N GLU A 298 -14.13 -9.71 -20.81
CA GLU A 298 -14.74 -10.18 -19.56
C GLU A 298 -13.73 -10.98 -18.71
N LYS A 299 -13.98 -10.99 -17.42
CA LYS A 299 -13.31 -11.87 -16.46
C LYS A 299 -14.33 -12.49 -15.50
N SER A 300 -14.03 -13.68 -14.98
CA SER A 300 -14.79 -14.31 -13.91
C SER A 300 -14.04 -14.13 -12.60
N MET A 301 -14.72 -13.60 -11.61
CA MET A 301 -14.18 -13.40 -10.25
C MET A 301 -14.90 -14.34 -9.28
N ALA A 302 -14.15 -15.24 -8.65
CA ALA A 302 -14.68 -16.21 -7.69
C ALA A 302 -14.50 -15.70 -6.27
N VAL A 303 -15.62 -15.54 -5.56
CA VAL A 303 -15.66 -14.96 -4.21
C VAL A 303 -16.29 -15.95 -3.26
N ARG A 304 -15.60 -16.17 -2.14
CA ARG A 304 -16.12 -16.88 -0.97
C ARG A 304 -16.80 -15.90 -0.04
N LEU A 305 -18.06 -16.20 0.29
CA LEU A 305 -18.90 -15.44 1.22
C LEU A 305 -19.04 -16.25 2.51
N SER A 306 -18.69 -15.66 3.64
CA SER A 306 -18.84 -16.28 4.96
C SER A 306 -19.97 -15.59 5.73
N PHE A 307 -21.02 -16.35 6.04
CA PHE A 307 -22.19 -15.88 6.77
C PHE A 307 -22.20 -16.46 8.18
N GLN A 308 -22.51 -15.65 9.18
CA GLN A 308 -22.57 -16.09 10.57
C GLN A 308 -23.57 -15.26 11.37
N SER A 309 -24.28 -15.90 12.29
CA SER A 309 -25.16 -15.24 13.25
C SER A 309 -24.63 -15.42 14.68
N ASP A 310 -24.80 -14.41 15.51
CA ASP A 310 -24.42 -14.47 16.92
C ASP A 310 -25.45 -15.23 17.78
N SER A 311 -26.67 -15.43 17.26
CA SER A 311 -27.82 -16.00 18.03
C SER A 311 -28.15 -17.45 17.68
N THR A 312 -27.88 -17.89 16.45
CA THR A 312 -28.29 -19.24 15.96
C THR A 312 -27.37 -19.73 14.85
N THR A 313 -27.33 -21.04 14.66
CA THR A 313 -26.70 -21.63 13.45
C THR A 313 -27.61 -21.33 12.26
N LEU A 314 -27.02 -20.77 11.20
CA LEU A 314 -27.75 -20.41 9.99
C LEU A 314 -28.12 -21.65 9.18
N THR A 315 -29.35 -21.66 8.64
CA THR A 315 -29.79 -22.66 7.66
C THR A 315 -29.62 -22.13 6.23
N ASP A 316 -29.65 -23.03 5.25
CA ASP A 316 -29.57 -22.66 3.84
C ASP A 316 -30.68 -21.67 3.44
N GLU A 317 -31.89 -21.87 3.94
CA GLU A 317 -33.04 -20.98 3.71
C GLU A 317 -32.83 -19.55 4.21
N GLN A 318 -31.98 -19.35 5.24
CA GLN A 318 -31.63 -18.04 5.79
C GLN A 318 -30.50 -17.36 5.00
N VAL A 319 -29.61 -18.14 4.40
CA VAL A 319 -28.46 -17.65 3.65
C VAL A 319 -28.81 -17.32 2.20
N GLU A 320 -29.64 -18.13 1.54
CA GLU A 320 -30.04 -17.96 0.15
C GLU A 320 -30.61 -16.59 -0.21
N PRO A 321 -31.45 -15.93 0.61
CA PRO A 321 -31.92 -14.57 0.31
C PRO A 321 -30.79 -13.54 0.29
N ALA A 322 -29.76 -13.70 1.15
CA ALA A 322 -28.60 -12.81 1.17
C ALA A 322 -27.74 -12.99 -0.08
N VAL A 323 -27.49 -14.24 -0.49
CA VAL A 323 -26.75 -14.55 -1.73
C VAL A 323 -27.50 -13.99 -2.94
N ARG A 324 -28.81 -14.17 -3.01
CA ARG A 324 -29.64 -13.63 -4.08
C ARG A 324 -29.57 -12.10 -4.17
N ALA A 325 -29.68 -11.41 -3.03
CA ALA A 325 -29.53 -9.96 -2.98
C ALA A 325 -28.17 -9.49 -3.46
N ILE A 326 -27.09 -10.20 -3.12
CA ILE A 326 -25.75 -9.94 -3.64
C ILE A 326 -25.73 -10.05 -5.16
N VAL A 327 -26.21 -11.16 -5.71
CA VAL A 327 -26.21 -11.41 -7.16
C VAL A 327 -27.02 -10.34 -7.91
N GLU A 328 -28.20 -9.98 -7.41
CA GLU A 328 -29.03 -8.92 -7.97
C GLU A 328 -28.32 -7.56 -7.98
N GLN A 329 -27.66 -7.19 -6.86
CA GLN A 329 -26.90 -5.94 -6.78
C GLN A 329 -25.66 -5.93 -7.70
N LEU A 330 -24.96 -7.06 -7.81
CA LEU A 330 -23.84 -7.21 -8.74
C LEU A 330 -24.32 -7.06 -10.19
N GLY A 331 -25.48 -7.64 -10.53
CA GLY A 331 -26.10 -7.44 -11.85
C GLY A 331 -26.47 -5.99 -12.11
N ALA A 332 -27.15 -5.34 -11.16
CA ALA A 332 -27.64 -3.98 -11.31
C ALA A 332 -26.53 -2.93 -11.38
N LYS A 333 -25.50 -3.05 -10.54
CA LYS A 333 -24.44 -2.02 -10.43
C LYS A 333 -23.23 -2.25 -11.33
N LEU A 334 -22.87 -3.50 -11.56
CA LEU A 334 -21.63 -3.87 -12.25
C LEU A 334 -21.87 -4.63 -13.56
N GLY A 335 -23.13 -4.90 -13.93
CA GLY A 335 -23.48 -5.75 -15.06
C GLY A 335 -23.02 -7.20 -14.89
N GLY A 336 -22.81 -7.61 -13.63
CA GLY A 336 -22.31 -8.93 -13.28
C GLY A 336 -23.39 -10.02 -13.51
N ARG A 337 -22.94 -11.21 -13.96
CA ARG A 337 -23.79 -12.41 -14.07
C ARG A 337 -23.10 -13.60 -13.42
N LEU A 338 -23.86 -14.50 -12.84
CA LEU A 338 -23.28 -15.75 -12.33
C LEU A 338 -22.70 -16.55 -13.50
N ARG A 339 -21.54 -17.15 -13.25
CA ARG A 339 -20.99 -18.16 -14.14
C ARG A 339 -21.71 -19.49 -13.85
N GLY A 340 -22.45 -19.99 -14.82
CA GLY A 340 -23.11 -21.29 -14.77
C GLY A 340 -22.15 -22.44 -14.82
#